data_1c0a13a95554e715646d133e663068f4
#
_entry.id   1c0a13a95554e715646d133e663068f4
#
_cell.length_a   1.000
_cell.length_b   1.000
_cell.length_c   1.000
_cell.angle_alpha   90.00
_cell.angle_beta   90.00
_cell.angle_gamma   90.00
#
_symmetry.space_group_name_H-M   'P 1'
#
loop_
_entity.id
_entity.type
_entity.pdbx_description
1 polymer ?
#
loop_
_entity_poly.entity_id
_entity_poly.type
_entity_poly.pdbx_seq_one_letter_code
_entity_poly.pdbx_strand_id
1 'polypeptide(L)'
;VPLSDMVSAEVDIIVDRITSIDLTKKTVTGAAGHAYSADYIVLAIGSETTYFNLPGVLDHSFGFKSIAEADKLKKHIENLFVEKSNVGKIGIEQNSAHKPASSSDMVSNFQVVIVGGGPSGVEVAGDLTSYMQKLAKQYKIDPSFVTIDIIERGNRLIGATHLHASDAALKRLRKLGVNVFLNREVMAEDIEKILIGDMSLKTKTVIWTAGTSVNNLFSKTEG
;
A
#
# COMPACT_ATOMS: atom_id res chain seq x y z
N VAL A 1 13.33 14.76 8.61
CA VAL A 1 14.36 15.81 8.47
C VAL A 1 13.83 16.81 7.44
N PRO A 2 13.77 18.12 7.73
CA PRO A 2 13.39 19.14 6.76
C PRO A 2 14.36 19.17 5.58
N LEU A 3 13.85 19.48 4.39
CA LEU A 3 14.68 19.54 3.18
C LEU A 3 15.78 20.61 3.30
N SER A 4 15.49 21.73 3.99
CA SER A 4 16.44 22.78 4.30
C SER A 4 17.70 22.29 5.03
N ASP A 5 17.58 21.21 5.81
CA ASP A 5 18.71 20.67 6.58
C ASP A 5 19.56 19.70 5.75
N MET A 6 19.11 19.36 4.52
CA MET A 6 19.74 18.38 3.64
C MET A 6 20.48 19.01 2.46
N VAL A 7 20.23 20.29 2.16
CA VAL A 7 20.82 20.99 1.02
C VAL A 7 21.73 22.15 1.50
N SER A 8 22.70 22.55 0.66
CA SER A 8 23.56 23.68 0.98
C SER A 8 22.80 25.02 0.90
N ALA A 9 23.34 26.04 1.54
CA ALA A 9 22.77 27.39 1.51
C ALA A 9 22.76 28.04 0.12
N GLU A 10 23.44 27.44 -0.86
CA GLU A 10 23.46 27.89 -2.27
C GLU A 10 22.26 27.33 -3.07
N VAL A 11 21.41 26.49 -2.47
CA VAL A 11 20.24 25.88 -3.11
C VAL A 11 18.99 26.62 -2.70
N ASP A 12 18.32 27.23 -3.65
CA ASP A 12 16.99 27.82 -3.44
C ASP A 12 15.92 26.74 -3.41
N ILE A 13 15.19 26.64 -2.31
CA ILE A 13 14.05 25.74 -2.16
C ILE A 13 12.78 26.53 -2.44
N ILE A 14 12.10 26.19 -3.54
CA ILE A 14 10.83 26.80 -3.91
C ILE A 14 9.71 25.76 -3.72
N VAL A 15 8.72 26.09 -2.88
CA VAL A 15 7.53 25.24 -2.66
C VAL A 15 6.43 25.71 -3.58
N ASP A 16 6.25 25.02 -4.70
CA ASP A 16 5.18 25.31 -5.67
C ASP A 16 4.65 24.00 -6.28
N ARG A 17 3.40 24.04 -6.75
CA ARG A 17 2.79 22.93 -7.47
C ARG A 17 2.99 23.15 -8.95
N ILE A 18 3.89 22.39 -9.56
CA ILE A 18 4.14 22.46 -10.99
C ILE A 18 2.94 21.90 -11.77
N THR A 19 2.48 22.64 -12.76
CA THR A 19 1.31 22.33 -13.59
C THR A 19 1.64 22.05 -15.04
N SER A 20 2.77 22.55 -15.54
CA SER A 20 3.26 22.27 -16.89
C SER A 20 4.79 22.35 -16.98
N ILE A 21 5.33 21.70 -17.99
CA ILE A 21 6.76 21.62 -18.30
C ILE A 21 6.92 21.89 -19.80
N ASP A 22 7.77 22.83 -20.17
CA ASP A 22 8.21 23.10 -21.54
C ASP A 22 9.70 22.73 -21.64
N LEU A 23 9.97 21.58 -22.26
CA LEU A 23 11.34 21.07 -22.40
C LEU A 23 12.16 21.86 -23.40
N THR A 24 11.51 22.45 -24.42
CA THR A 24 12.17 23.26 -25.42
C THR A 24 12.69 24.56 -24.82
N LYS A 25 11.87 25.23 -24.00
CA LYS A 25 12.26 26.46 -23.29
C LYS A 25 12.98 26.19 -21.97
N LYS A 26 13.05 24.94 -21.55
CA LYS A 26 13.59 24.54 -20.25
C LYS A 26 12.94 25.31 -19.10
N THR A 27 11.61 25.33 -19.10
CA THR A 27 10.81 26.10 -18.15
C THR A 27 9.75 25.21 -17.51
N VAL A 28 9.54 25.37 -16.22
CA VAL A 28 8.41 24.78 -15.49
C VAL A 28 7.50 25.87 -14.98
N THR A 29 6.18 25.65 -15.01
CA THR A 29 5.19 26.63 -14.54
C THR A 29 4.48 26.12 -13.30
N GLY A 30 4.46 26.96 -12.26
CA GLY A 30 3.75 26.71 -11.02
C GLY A 30 2.25 27.02 -11.11
N ALA A 31 1.48 26.57 -10.13
CA ALA A 31 0.02 26.75 -10.08
C ALA A 31 -0.41 28.23 -10.00
N ALA A 32 0.43 29.10 -9.45
CA ALA A 32 0.19 30.54 -9.40
C ALA A 32 0.59 31.27 -10.70
N GLY A 33 1.05 30.53 -11.72
CA GLY A 33 1.52 31.10 -13.00
C GLY A 33 2.99 31.55 -12.99
N HIS A 34 3.73 31.33 -11.92
CA HIS A 34 5.16 31.60 -11.88
C HIS A 34 5.90 30.63 -12.80
N ALA A 35 6.82 31.16 -13.59
CA ALA A 35 7.67 30.38 -14.49
C ALA A 35 9.10 30.34 -13.94
N TYR A 36 9.66 29.13 -13.88
CA TYR A 36 11.02 28.87 -13.42
C TYR A 36 11.81 28.29 -14.59
N SER A 37 12.93 28.89 -14.96
CA SER A 37 13.78 28.43 -16.05
C SER A 37 15.17 28.07 -15.54
N ALA A 38 15.82 27.11 -16.22
CA ALA A 38 17.19 26.71 -15.90
C ALA A 38 17.90 26.18 -17.14
N ASP A 39 19.24 26.12 -17.11
CA ASP A 39 20.01 25.48 -18.19
C ASP A 39 19.79 24.00 -18.29
N TYR A 40 19.48 23.34 -17.15
CA TYR A 40 19.19 21.91 -17.03
C TYR A 40 18.01 21.71 -16.09
N ILE A 41 17.11 20.80 -16.45
CA ILE A 41 15.98 20.42 -15.59
C ILE A 41 16.10 18.92 -15.27
N VAL A 42 16.05 18.59 -13.99
CA VAL A 42 15.93 17.20 -13.51
C VAL A 42 14.50 16.96 -13.04
N LEU A 43 13.78 16.06 -13.68
CA LEU A 43 12.41 15.71 -13.34
C LEU A 43 12.42 14.51 -12.36
N ALA A 44 12.24 14.80 -11.08
CA ALA A 44 12.19 13.81 -10.00
C ALA A 44 10.79 13.74 -9.36
N ILE A 45 9.74 13.80 -10.19
CA ILE A 45 8.33 13.94 -9.77
C ILE A 45 7.66 12.63 -9.36
N GLY A 46 8.39 11.54 -9.29
CA GLY A 46 7.89 10.24 -8.86
C GLY A 46 6.92 9.59 -9.87
N SER A 47 6.17 8.62 -9.36
CA SER A 47 5.19 7.84 -10.14
C SER A 47 3.88 7.77 -9.36
N GLU A 48 2.79 7.46 -10.06
CA GLU A 48 1.47 7.27 -9.49
C GLU A 48 1.12 5.77 -9.44
N THR A 49 0.23 5.38 -8.53
CA THR A 49 -0.30 4.03 -8.50
C THR A 49 -1.26 3.83 -9.67
N THR A 50 -1.13 2.74 -10.40
CA THR A 50 -2.13 2.34 -11.40
C THR A 50 -2.94 1.16 -10.90
N TYR A 51 -4.26 1.28 -11.00
CA TYR A 51 -5.23 0.27 -10.58
C TYR A 51 -5.81 -0.53 -11.76
N PHE A 52 -5.25 -0.35 -12.97
CA PHE A 52 -5.61 -1.07 -14.20
C PHE A 52 -7.10 -1.04 -14.55
N ASN A 53 -7.85 -0.06 -14.05
CA ASN A 53 -9.30 0.06 -14.19
C ASN A 53 -10.07 -1.21 -13.76
N LEU A 54 -9.52 -1.96 -12.82
CA LEU A 54 -10.20 -3.13 -12.25
C LEU A 54 -11.37 -2.68 -11.38
N PRO A 55 -12.54 -3.34 -11.48
CA PRO A 55 -13.73 -2.97 -10.73
C PRO A 55 -13.47 -2.94 -9.21
N GLY A 56 -13.79 -1.81 -8.58
CA GLY A 56 -13.71 -1.57 -7.14
C GLY A 56 -12.31 -1.38 -6.55
N VAL A 57 -11.25 -1.70 -7.29
CA VAL A 57 -9.88 -1.65 -6.76
C VAL A 57 -9.45 -0.23 -6.39
N LEU A 58 -9.77 0.77 -7.22
CA LEU A 58 -9.47 2.17 -6.92
C LEU A 58 -10.20 2.68 -5.67
N ASP A 59 -11.43 2.20 -5.46
CA ASP A 59 -12.32 2.70 -4.40
C ASP A 59 -12.02 2.08 -3.03
N HIS A 60 -11.53 0.84 -3.01
CA HIS A 60 -11.40 0.03 -1.79
C HIS A 60 -9.95 -0.25 -1.39
N SER A 61 -9.02 -0.35 -2.34
CA SER A 61 -7.61 -0.61 -2.03
C SER A 61 -6.88 0.59 -1.42
N PHE A 62 -5.89 0.29 -0.61
CA PHE A 62 -4.91 1.26 -0.13
C PHE A 62 -3.71 1.31 -1.07
N GLY A 63 -3.41 2.48 -1.64
CA GLY A 63 -2.13 2.71 -2.29
C GLY A 63 -0.97 2.76 -1.27
N PHE A 64 0.26 2.67 -1.77
CA PHE A 64 1.46 2.71 -0.92
C PHE A 64 2.61 3.45 -1.64
N LYS A 65 2.33 4.67 -2.15
CA LYS A 65 3.29 5.50 -2.88
C LYS A 65 3.64 6.80 -2.18
N SER A 66 2.79 7.26 -1.28
CA SER A 66 2.96 8.51 -0.56
C SER A 66 2.89 8.30 0.96
N ILE A 67 3.48 9.24 1.71
CA ILE A 67 3.37 9.26 3.19
C ILE A 67 1.91 9.34 3.62
N ALA A 68 1.10 10.11 2.90
CA ALA A 68 -0.33 10.23 3.19
C ALA A 68 -1.10 8.90 3.05
N GLU A 69 -0.77 8.11 2.02
CA GLU A 69 -1.35 6.76 1.85
C GLU A 69 -0.88 5.81 2.95
N ALA A 70 0.40 5.84 3.30
CA ALA A 70 0.95 5.05 4.39
C ALA A 70 0.30 5.39 5.75
N ASP A 71 0.09 6.68 6.04
CA ASP A 71 -0.61 7.14 7.25
C ASP A 71 -2.08 6.72 7.26
N LYS A 72 -2.76 6.78 6.12
CA LYS A 72 -4.14 6.29 5.98
C LYS A 72 -4.23 4.80 6.26
N LEU A 73 -3.34 4.00 5.67
CA LEU A 73 -3.26 2.56 5.90
C LEU A 73 -2.96 2.24 7.36
N LYS A 74 -1.98 2.92 7.96
CA LYS A 74 -1.62 2.74 9.37
C LYS A 74 -2.81 2.98 10.29
N LYS A 75 -3.50 4.11 10.13
CA LYS A 75 -4.71 4.46 10.91
C LYS A 75 -5.82 3.42 10.73
N HIS A 76 -6.04 2.96 9.49
CA HIS A 76 -7.02 1.92 9.22
C HIS A 76 -6.69 0.63 9.99
N ILE A 77 -5.45 0.15 9.91
CA ILE A 77 -5.03 -1.06 10.62
C ILE A 77 -5.16 -0.88 12.15
N GLU A 78 -4.70 0.24 12.72
CA GLU A 78 -4.83 0.51 14.16
C GLU A 78 -6.30 0.50 14.59
N ASN A 79 -7.20 1.10 13.82
CA ASN A 79 -8.64 1.13 14.10
C ASN A 79 -9.26 -0.28 14.13
N LEU A 80 -8.84 -1.20 13.25
CA LEU A 80 -9.32 -2.59 13.29
C LEU A 80 -9.05 -3.25 14.65
N PHE A 81 -7.86 -2.99 15.24
CA PHE A 81 -7.52 -3.52 16.55
C PHE A 81 -8.27 -2.82 17.69
N VAL A 82 -8.44 -1.50 17.63
CA VAL A 82 -9.21 -0.73 18.61
C VAL A 82 -10.66 -1.18 18.66
N GLU A 83 -11.33 -1.25 17.51
CA GLU A 83 -12.72 -1.67 17.41
C GLU A 83 -12.94 -3.07 18.01
N LYS A 84 -12.07 -4.02 17.68
CA LYS A 84 -12.21 -5.39 18.19
C LYS A 84 -11.85 -5.54 19.67
N SER A 85 -10.92 -4.75 20.19
CA SER A 85 -10.62 -4.75 21.63
C SER A 85 -11.79 -4.21 22.47
N ASN A 86 -12.55 -3.25 21.91
CA ASN A 86 -13.72 -2.69 22.58
C ASN A 86 -14.91 -3.64 22.60
N VAL A 87 -15.13 -4.41 21.53
CA VAL A 87 -16.18 -5.44 21.49
C VAL A 87 -15.97 -6.49 22.59
N GLY A 88 -14.72 -6.87 22.87
CA GLY A 88 -14.39 -7.79 23.98
C GLY A 88 -14.70 -7.22 25.37
N LYS A 89 -14.67 -5.90 25.55
CA LYS A 89 -15.00 -5.24 26.83
C LYS A 89 -16.50 -5.05 27.04
N ILE A 90 -17.25 -4.79 25.98
CA ILE A 90 -18.73 -4.62 26.03
C ILE A 90 -19.44 -5.96 26.32
N GLY A 91 -18.84 -7.09 25.96
CA GLY A 91 -19.39 -8.41 26.24
C GLY A 91 -19.40 -8.84 27.72
N ILE A 92 -18.86 -8.03 28.65
CA ILE A 92 -18.88 -8.27 30.10
C ILE A 92 -20.09 -7.58 30.77
N GLU A 93 -20.70 -6.59 30.13
CA GLU A 93 -21.97 -6.01 30.58
C GLU A 93 -23.16 -6.70 29.88
N GLN A 94 -23.90 -7.44 30.66
CA GLN A 94 -25.09 -8.19 30.28
C GLN A 94 -26.15 -7.28 29.63
N ASN A 95 -26.69 -7.72 28.51
CA ASN A 95 -27.89 -7.23 27.80
C ASN A 95 -27.70 -6.38 26.56
N SER A 96 -27.04 -6.90 25.55
CA SER A 96 -27.39 -6.53 24.17
C SER A 96 -27.16 -7.72 23.20
N ALA A 97 -28.14 -7.91 22.31
CA ALA A 97 -28.23 -9.03 21.35
C ALA A 97 -27.16 -9.00 20.24
N HIS A 98 -25.92 -8.69 20.60
CA HIS A 98 -24.78 -8.80 19.69
C HIS A 98 -24.19 -10.20 19.82
N LYS A 99 -24.48 -11.05 18.83
CA LYS A 99 -23.85 -12.35 18.67
C LYS A 99 -22.32 -12.15 18.65
N PRO A 100 -21.55 -12.89 19.47
CA PRO A 100 -20.09 -12.78 19.41
C PRO A 100 -19.63 -13.05 17.97
N ALA A 101 -18.69 -12.24 17.49
CA ALA A 101 -18.12 -12.41 16.15
C ALA A 101 -17.65 -13.86 15.97
N SER A 102 -18.03 -14.49 14.89
CA SER A 102 -17.56 -15.85 14.59
C SER A 102 -16.03 -15.84 14.39
N SER A 103 -15.39 -16.98 14.60
CA SER A 103 -13.93 -17.08 14.34
C SER A 103 -13.59 -16.71 12.90
N SER A 104 -14.49 -16.98 11.93
CA SER A 104 -14.34 -16.55 10.54
C SER A 104 -14.39 -15.03 10.36
N ASP A 105 -15.23 -14.33 11.13
CA ASP A 105 -15.31 -12.87 11.09
C ASP A 105 -14.08 -12.23 11.72
N MET A 106 -13.49 -12.85 12.74
CA MET A 106 -12.24 -12.40 13.35
C MET A 106 -11.07 -12.53 12.36
N VAL A 107 -10.96 -13.65 11.66
CA VAL A 107 -9.91 -13.86 10.63
C VAL A 107 -10.05 -12.82 9.53
N SER A 108 -11.25 -12.63 8.96
CA SER A 108 -11.46 -11.68 7.85
C SER A 108 -11.15 -10.21 8.21
N ASN A 109 -11.29 -9.82 9.48
CA ASN A 109 -10.97 -8.46 9.92
C ASN A 109 -9.46 -8.20 10.02
N PHE A 110 -8.65 -9.23 10.30
CA PHE A 110 -7.19 -9.11 10.42
C PHE A 110 -6.45 -9.77 9.25
N GLN A 111 -7.19 -10.17 8.21
CA GLN A 111 -6.61 -10.60 6.95
C GLN A 111 -6.27 -9.39 6.09
N VAL A 112 -5.01 -9.26 5.74
CA VAL A 112 -4.51 -8.24 4.82
C VAL A 112 -4.04 -8.91 3.55
N VAL A 113 -4.53 -8.42 2.42
CA VAL A 113 -4.11 -8.89 1.10
C VAL A 113 -3.22 -7.83 0.46
N ILE A 114 -2.02 -8.19 0.06
CA ILE A 114 -1.08 -7.34 -0.66
C ILE A 114 -1.07 -7.81 -2.12
N VAL A 115 -1.42 -6.92 -3.02
CA VAL A 115 -1.44 -7.20 -4.46
C VAL A 115 -0.18 -6.65 -5.10
N GLY A 116 0.62 -7.55 -5.69
CA GLY A 116 1.91 -7.27 -6.30
C GLY A 116 3.09 -7.83 -5.48
N GLY A 117 3.77 -8.81 -6.05
CA GLY A 117 4.96 -9.46 -5.46
C GLY A 117 6.28 -8.80 -5.89
N GLY A 118 6.24 -7.53 -6.27
CA GLY A 118 7.44 -6.71 -6.52
C GLY A 118 8.18 -6.33 -5.23
N PRO A 119 9.29 -5.57 -5.31
CA PRO A 119 10.07 -5.16 -4.14
C PRO A 119 9.21 -4.52 -3.05
N SER A 120 8.38 -3.54 -3.40
CA SER A 120 7.50 -2.84 -2.44
C SER A 120 6.53 -3.78 -1.73
N GLY A 121 5.88 -4.69 -2.47
CA GLY A 121 4.94 -5.66 -1.86
C GLY A 121 5.64 -6.63 -0.90
N VAL A 122 6.83 -7.09 -1.25
CA VAL A 122 7.64 -7.98 -0.40
C VAL A 122 8.09 -7.29 0.88
N GLU A 123 8.54 -6.03 0.80
CA GLU A 123 8.95 -5.22 1.95
C GLU A 123 7.76 -4.94 2.87
N VAL A 124 6.65 -4.46 2.30
CA VAL A 124 5.41 -4.20 3.06
C VAL A 124 4.91 -5.48 3.76
N ALA A 125 4.92 -6.63 3.09
CA ALA A 125 4.50 -7.89 3.69
C ALA A 125 5.35 -8.28 4.91
N GLY A 126 6.66 -8.10 4.81
CA GLY A 126 7.59 -8.40 5.89
C GLY A 126 7.40 -7.50 7.12
N ASP A 127 7.34 -6.20 6.90
CA ASP A 127 7.22 -5.20 7.97
C ASP A 127 5.83 -5.23 8.61
N LEU A 128 4.80 -5.33 7.80
CA LEU A 128 3.42 -5.35 8.26
C LEU A 128 3.13 -6.57 9.14
N THR A 129 3.69 -7.74 8.82
CA THR A 129 3.57 -8.94 9.66
C THR A 129 4.05 -8.64 11.08
N SER A 130 5.24 -8.07 11.21
CA SER A 130 5.84 -7.73 12.50
C SER A 130 5.03 -6.67 13.24
N TYR A 131 4.53 -5.67 12.52
CA TYR A 131 3.72 -4.59 13.07
C TYR A 131 2.38 -5.09 13.60
N MET A 132 1.62 -5.84 12.81
CA MET A 132 0.32 -6.37 13.20
C MET A 132 0.42 -7.38 14.35
N GLN A 133 1.47 -8.19 14.41
CA GLN A 133 1.72 -9.08 15.54
C GLN A 133 1.98 -8.31 16.86
N LYS A 134 2.66 -7.15 16.79
CA LYS A 134 2.83 -6.26 17.95
C LYS A 134 1.50 -5.67 18.39
N LEU A 135 0.67 -5.20 17.45
CA LEU A 135 -0.67 -4.69 17.74
C LEU A 135 -1.55 -5.78 18.36
N ALA A 136 -1.55 -7.00 17.82
CA ALA A 136 -2.31 -8.12 18.37
C ALA A 136 -1.96 -8.34 19.86
N LYS A 137 -0.67 -8.38 20.20
CA LYS A 137 -0.22 -8.48 21.60
C LYS A 137 -0.67 -7.29 22.45
N GLN A 138 -0.52 -6.06 21.94
CA GLN A 138 -0.91 -4.82 22.63
C GLN A 138 -2.41 -4.80 22.96
N TYR A 139 -3.25 -5.22 22.02
CA TYR A 139 -4.70 -5.23 22.15
C TYR A 139 -5.27 -6.55 22.69
N LYS A 140 -4.40 -7.50 23.11
CA LYS A 140 -4.78 -8.81 23.64
C LYS A 140 -5.65 -9.64 22.70
N ILE A 141 -5.37 -9.52 21.41
CA ILE A 141 -5.98 -10.32 20.33
C ILE A 141 -5.04 -11.48 20.03
N ASP A 142 -5.59 -12.67 19.79
CA ASP A 142 -4.78 -13.84 19.42
C ASP A 142 -4.04 -13.57 18.10
N PRO A 143 -2.70 -13.59 18.07
CA PRO A 143 -1.93 -13.36 16.85
C PRO A 143 -2.22 -14.33 15.71
N SER A 144 -2.81 -15.49 15.99
CA SER A 144 -3.22 -16.46 14.97
C SER A 144 -4.33 -15.95 14.03
N PHE A 145 -5.07 -14.92 14.43
CA PHE A 145 -6.04 -14.25 13.56
C PHE A 145 -5.41 -13.33 12.53
N VAL A 146 -4.16 -12.91 12.74
CA VAL A 146 -3.44 -12.04 11.80
C VAL A 146 -2.94 -12.88 10.64
N THR A 147 -3.46 -12.62 9.45
CA THR A 147 -3.05 -13.28 8.22
C THR A 147 -2.63 -12.24 7.18
N ILE A 148 -1.49 -12.47 6.56
CA ILE A 148 -1.00 -11.65 5.45
C ILE A 148 -0.83 -12.53 4.23
N ASP A 149 -1.50 -12.14 3.17
CA ASP A 149 -1.46 -12.81 1.88
C ASP A 149 -0.82 -11.89 0.85
N ILE A 150 0.09 -12.38 0.05
CA ILE A 150 0.64 -11.67 -1.10
C ILE A 150 0.21 -12.37 -2.39
N ILE A 151 -0.38 -11.60 -3.29
CA ILE A 151 -0.88 -12.08 -4.59
C ILE A 151 0.05 -11.55 -5.68
N GLU A 152 0.61 -12.46 -6.47
CA GLU A 152 1.49 -12.11 -7.57
C GLU A 152 1.03 -12.81 -8.85
N ARG A 153 0.86 -12.03 -9.91
CA ARG A 153 0.48 -12.54 -11.24
C ARG A 153 1.58 -13.37 -11.87
N GLY A 154 2.83 -13.01 -11.63
CA GLY A 154 3.99 -13.74 -12.12
C GLY A 154 4.22 -15.06 -11.39
N ASN A 155 5.12 -15.85 -11.93
CA ASN A 155 5.49 -17.14 -11.38
C ASN A 155 6.49 -17.06 -10.20
N ARG A 156 6.94 -15.86 -9.83
CA ARG A 156 7.88 -15.62 -8.74
C ARG A 156 7.79 -14.20 -8.19
N LEU A 157 8.21 -14.03 -6.93
CA LEU A 157 8.36 -12.71 -6.31
C LEU A 157 9.55 -11.96 -6.95
N ILE A 158 9.50 -10.62 -6.89
CA ILE A 158 10.53 -9.70 -7.39
C ILE A 158 11.08 -10.13 -8.76
N GLY A 159 10.16 -10.41 -9.68
CA GLY A 159 10.40 -11.04 -10.98
C GLY A 159 11.50 -10.39 -11.84
N ALA A 160 11.76 -9.10 -11.67
CA ALA A 160 12.80 -8.36 -12.39
C ALA A 160 14.24 -8.61 -11.85
N THR A 161 14.39 -9.37 -10.76
CA THR A 161 15.71 -9.62 -10.13
C THR A 161 16.23 -11.03 -10.41
N HIS A 162 17.42 -11.36 -9.90
CA HIS A 162 17.97 -12.70 -9.98
C HIS A 162 17.13 -13.73 -9.22
N LEU A 163 17.12 -14.98 -9.67
CA LEU A 163 16.38 -16.09 -9.04
C LEU A 163 16.72 -16.24 -7.57
N HIS A 164 17.98 -16.11 -7.20
CA HIS A 164 18.43 -16.19 -5.80
C HIS A 164 17.72 -15.18 -4.87
N ALA A 165 17.49 -13.96 -5.34
CA ALA A 165 16.80 -12.95 -4.57
C ALA A 165 15.31 -13.30 -4.41
N SER A 166 14.69 -13.80 -5.48
CA SER A 166 13.31 -14.30 -5.47
C SER A 166 13.11 -15.44 -4.46
N ASP A 167 13.99 -16.43 -4.49
CA ASP A 167 13.95 -17.58 -3.58
C ASP A 167 14.18 -17.15 -2.11
N ALA A 168 15.11 -16.24 -1.88
CA ALA A 168 15.37 -15.70 -0.55
C ALA A 168 14.16 -14.94 0.00
N ALA A 169 13.51 -14.10 -0.84
CA ALA A 169 12.30 -13.38 -0.47
C ALA A 169 11.16 -14.34 -0.13
N LEU A 170 10.91 -15.34 -0.97
CA LEU A 170 9.89 -16.35 -0.75
C LEU A 170 10.12 -17.13 0.56
N LYS A 171 11.33 -17.59 0.79
CA LYS A 171 11.71 -18.30 2.04
C LYS A 171 11.52 -17.40 3.26
N ARG A 172 11.92 -16.13 3.16
CA ARG A 172 11.78 -15.16 4.26
C ARG A 172 10.32 -14.88 4.59
N LEU A 173 9.47 -14.61 3.60
CA LEU A 173 8.05 -14.34 3.81
C LEU A 173 7.33 -15.56 4.41
N ARG A 174 7.57 -16.76 3.89
CA ARG A 174 7.02 -18.00 4.46
C ARG A 174 7.44 -18.23 5.91
N LYS A 175 8.70 -17.95 6.25
CA LYS A 175 9.18 -18.02 7.64
C LYS A 175 8.47 -17.01 8.57
N LEU A 176 8.03 -15.89 8.03
CA LEU A 176 7.23 -14.90 8.77
C LEU A 176 5.75 -15.27 8.88
N GLY A 177 5.30 -16.34 8.22
CA GLY A 177 3.90 -16.76 8.19
C GLY A 177 3.07 -16.08 7.10
N VAL A 178 3.71 -15.42 6.13
CA VAL A 178 3.01 -14.81 4.98
C VAL A 178 2.67 -15.88 3.96
N ASN A 179 1.41 -15.94 3.53
CA ASN A 179 1.00 -16.77 2.42
C ASN A 179 1.35 -16.11 1.09
N VAL A 180 1.92 -16.88 0.17
CA VAL A 180 2.33 -16.36 -1.15
C VAL A 180 1.62 -17.13 -2.24
N PHE A 181 0.80 -16.40 -3.01
CA PHE A 181 0.01 -16.92 -4.13
C PHE A 181 0.64 -16.40 -5.43
N LEU A 182 1.36 -17.26 -6.12
CA LEU A 182 1.96 -16.98 -7.44
C LEU A 182 1.02 -17.44 -8.57
N ASN A 183 1.22 -16.87 -9.76
CA ASN A 183 0.37 -17.13 -10.94
C ASN A 183 -1.11 -16.85 -10.64
N ARG A 184 -1.38 -15.78 -9.87
CA ARG A 184 -2.73 -15.36 -9.49
C ARG A 184 -2.95 -13.90 -9.83
N GLU A 185 -4.04 -13.63 -10.52
CA GLU A 185 -4.41 -12.28 -10.96
C GLU A 185 -5.66 -11.80 -10.25
N VAL A 186 -5.63 -10.56 -9.79
CA VAL A 186 -6.81 -9.89 -9.20
C VAL A 186 -7.74 -9.48 -10.32
N MET A 187 -9.03 -9.76 -10.17
CA MET A 187 -10.08 -9.44 -11.13
C MET A 187 -10.97 -8.29 -10.69
N ALA A 188 -11.24 -8.18 -9.40
CA ALA A 188 -12.10 -7.15 -8.80
C ALA A 188 -11.93 -7.10 -7.29
N GLU A 189 -12.42 -6.03 -6.68
CA GLU A 189 -12.47 -5.86 -5.23
C GLU A 189 -13.80 -5.24 -4.83
N ASP A 190 -14.32 -5.60 -3.67
CA ASP A 190 -15.38 -4.90 -2.97
C ASP A 190 -14.99 -4.65 -1.50
N ILE A 191 -15.89 -4.05 -0.73
CA ILE A 191 -15.60 -3.62 0.66
C ILE A 191 -15.26 -4.78 1.63
N GLU A 192 -15.57 -6.02 1.27
CA GLU A 192 -15.42 -7.19 2.16
C GLU A 192 -14.56 -8.31 1.57
N LYS A 193 -14.26 -8.25 0.28
CA LYS A 193 -13.53 -9.32 -0.41
C LYS A 193 -12.80 -8.84 -1.65
N ILE A 194 -11.78 -9.61 -2.02
CA ILE A 194 -11.06 -9.49 -3.28
C ILE A 194 -11.26 -10.76 -4.11
N LEU A 195 -11.50 -10.60 -5.41
CA LEU A 195 -11.65 -11.69 -6.37
C LEU A 195 -10.31 -11.94 -7.09
N ILE A 196 -9.84 -13.18 -7.04
CA ILE A 196 -8.53 -13.60 -7.56
C ILE A 196 -8.75 -14.80 -8.48
N GLY A 197 -8.79 -14.58 -9.80
CA GLY A 197 -9.23 -15.61 -10.74
C GLY A 197 -10.62 -16.13 -10.40
N ASP A 198 -10.71 -17.41 -10.08
CA ASP A 198 -11.94 -18.12 -9.65
C ASP A 198 -12.14 -18.16 -8.12
N MET A 199 -11.19 -17.63 -7.35
CA MET A 199 -11.22 -17.60 -5.88
C MET A 199 -11.63 -16.24 -5.35
N SER A 200 -12.22 -16.21 -4.16
CA SER A 200 -12.37 -14.96 -3.41
C SER A 200 -11.79 -15.09 -2.00
N LEU A 201 -11.13 -14.03 -1.54
CA LEU A 201 -10.65 -13.90 -0.18
C LEU A 201 -11.45 -12.81 0.54
N LYS A 202 -11.97 -13.13 1.72
CA LYS A 202 -12.63 -12.15 2.57
C LYS A 202 -11.58 -11.31 3.26
N THR A 203 -11.58 -10.01 3.00
CA THR A 203 -10.67 -9.05 3.62
C THR A 203 -11.30 -7.67 3.62
N LYS A 204 -10.92 -6.85 4.58
CA LYS A 204 -11.24 -5.41 4.64
C LYS A 204 -10.02 -4.54 4.35
N THR A 205 -8.89 -5.15 4.05
CA THR A 205 -7.63 -4.45 3.85
C THR A 205 -6.89 -5.03 2.66
N VAL A 206 -6.95 -4.34 1.55
CA VAL A 206 -6.15 -4.64 0.36
C VAL A 206 -5.13 -3.52 0.17
N ILE A 207 -3.86 -3.89 0.02
CA ILE A 207 -2.77 -2.96 -0.25
C ILE A 207 -2.33 -3.18 -1.70
N TRP A 208 -2.46 -2.14 -2.52
CA TRP A 208 -2.16 -2.23 -3.93
C TRP A 208 -0.73 -1.76 -4.23
N THR A 209 0.13 -2.69 -4.61
CA THR A 209 1.52 -2.45 -5.02
C THR A 209 1.83 -2.97 -6.43
N ALA A 210 0.80 -3.41 -7.17
CA ALA A 210 0.93 -4.16 -8.41
C ALA A 210 1.29 -3.32 -9.64
N GLY A 211 1.26 -2.02 -9.55
CA GLY A 211 1.58 -1.22 -10.73
C GLY A 211 1.85 0.25 -10.43
N THR A 212 2.70 0.83 -11.27
CA THR A 212 2.98 2.25 -11.26
C THR A 212 2.92 2.78 -12.67
N SER A 213 2.36 3.97 -12.83
CA SER A 213 2.39 4.77 -14.04
C SER A 213 3.29 5.98 -13.88
N VAL A 214 3.72 6.54 -14.96
CA VAL A 214 4.38 7.83 -14.96
C VAL A 214 3.43 8.90 -14.43
N ASN A 215 3.98 9.91 -13.75
CA ASN A 215 3.18 11.01 -13.24
C ASN A 215 2.44 11.73 -14.39
N ASN A 216 1.18 12.07 -14.16
CA ASN A 216 0.34 12.74 -15.16
C ASN A 216 0.90 14.06 -15.71
N LEU A 217 1.87 14.68 -15.00
CA LEU A 217 2.53 15.88 -15.48
C LEU A 217 3.32 15.62 -16.78
N PHE A 218 3.83 14.40 -16.99
CA PHE A 218 4.51 14.04 -18.25
C PHE A 218 3.59 14.08 -19.48
N SER A 219 2.31 13.79 -19.31
CA SER A 219 1.34 13.90 -20.41
C SER A 219 1.01 15.34 -20.83
N LYS A 220 1.38 16.31 -19.98
CA LYS A 220 1.20 17.76 -20.18
C LYS A 220 2.51 18.46 -20.51
N THR A 221 3.57 17.70 -20.78
CA THR A 221 4.89 18.22 -21.13
C THR A 221 4.95 18.51 -22.62
N GLU A 222 5.38 19.71 -22.98
CA GLU A 222 5.60 20.16 -24.35
C GLU A 222 7.08 20.02 -24.74
N GLY A 223 7.34 19.52 -25.95
CA GLY A 223 8.71 19.38 -26.50
C GLY A 223 9.12 17.98 -26.90
#